data_669f7b78ae67593c4f4ece99b4cb892d
#
_entry.id   669f7b78ae67593c4f4ece99b4cb892d
#
_cell.length_a   1.000
_cell.length_b   1.000
_cell.length_c   1.000
_cell.angle_alpha   90.00
_cell.angle_beta   90.00
_cell.angle_gamma   90.00
#
_symmetry.space_group_name_H-M   'P 1'
#
loop_
_entity.id
_entity.type
_entity.pdbx_description
1 polymer ?
#
loop_
_entity_poly.entity_id
_entity_poly.type
_entity_poly.pdbx_seq_one_letter_code
_entity_poly.pdbx_strand_id
1 'polypeptide(L)' 'MQVHIDADACPVWRLAVDICRQKQVAATLYCDTAHQLHSSWAQVLTAER' A
#
# COMPACT_ATOMS: atom_id res chain seq x y z
N MET A 1 -4.44 -5.31 13.78
CA MET A 1 -3.37 -4.38 13.44
C MET A 1 -3.45 -4.02 11.97
N GLN A 2 -3.20 -2.78 11.62
CA GLN A 2 -3.23 -2.33 10.24
C GLN A 2 -1.99 -1.48 9.97
N VAL A 3 -1.39 -1.69 8.79
CA VAL A 3 -0.19 -0.97 8.38
C VAL A 3 -0.58 0.06 7.31
N HIS A 4 -0.13 1.29 7.48
CA HIS A 4 -0.35 2.36 6.52
C HIS A 4 0.97 2.67 5.82
N ILE A 5 0.96 2.66 4.49
CA ILE A 5 2.16 2.82 3.68
C ILE A 5 1.96 3.99 2.71
N ASP A 6 2.88 4.94 2.75
CA ASP A 6 2.90 6.03 1.77
C ASP A 6 3.67 5.54 0.55
N ALA A 7 2.96 5.13 -0.48
CA ALA A 7 3.57 4.53 -1.66
C ALA A 7 4.42 5.53 -2.45
N ASP A 8 4.12 6.82 -2.37
CA ASP A 8 4.91 7.83 -3.05
C ASP A 8 6.26 8.05 -2.38
N ALA A 9 6.31 7.92 -1.05
CA ALA A 9 7.53 8.13 -0.29
C ALA A 9 8.32 6.84 -0.10
N CYS A 10 7.72 5.69 -0.31
CA CYS A 10 8.35 4.39 -0.06
C CYS A 10 8.50 3.61 -1.37
N PRO A 11 9.69 3.62 -1.99
CA PRO A 11 9.87 2.91 -3.27
C PRO A 11 9.78 1.39 -3.14
N VAL A 12 9.85 0.86 -1.93
CA VAL A 12 9.74 -0.58 -1.69
C VAL A 12 8.39 -0.97 -1.12
N TRP A 13 7.34 -0.22 -1.46
CA TRP A 13 6.01 -0.49 -0.93
C TRP A 13 5.53 -1.91 -1.27
N ARG A 14 5.96 -2.46 -2.42
CA ARG A 14 5.58 -3.83 -2.80
C ARG A 14 6.12 -4.85 -1.81
N LEU A 15 7.35 -4.65 -1.37
CA LEU A 15 7.96 -5.54 -0.38
C LEU A 15 7.24 -5.43 0.95
N ALA A 16 6.89 -4.21 1.34
CA ALA A 16 6.15 -3.99 2.59
C ALA A 16 4.78 -4.68 2.55
N VAL A 17 4.07 -4.56 1.43
CA VAL A 17 2.77 -5.23 1.27
C VAL A 17 2.94 -6.75 1.29
N ASP A 18 3.99 -7.26 0.67
CA ASP A 18 4.22 -8.70 0.65
C ASP A 18 4.45 -9.24 2.06
N ILE A 19 5.19 -8.51 2.88
CA ILE A 19 5.40 -8.88 4.28
C ILE A 19 4.08 -8.87 5.04
N CYS A 20 3.25 -7.85 4.82
CA CYS A 20 1.94 -7.78 5.46
C CYS A 20 1.08 -8.98 5.07
N ARG A 21 1.11 -9.36 3.80
CA ARG A 21 0.36 -10.52 3.33
C ARG A 21 0.84 -11.80 3.98
N GLN A 22 2.15 -11.98 4.10
CA GLN A 22 2.71 -13.17 4.72
C GLN A 22 2.33 -13.29 6.18
N LYS A 23 2.19 -12.15 6.85
CA LYS A 23 1.82 -12.12 8.27
C LYS A 23 0.33 -11.94 8.48
N GLN A 24 -0.45 -11.91 7.41
CA GLN A 24 -1.90 -11.72 7.46
C GLN A 24 -2.30 -10.44 8.17
N VAL A 25 -1.57 -9.38 7.90
CA VAL A 25 -1.81 -8.05 8.46
C VAL A 25 -2.43 -7.17 7.38
N ALA A 26 -3.51 -6.47 7.70
CA ALA A 26 -4.13 -5.56 6.74
C ALA A 26 -3.19 -4.41 6.42
N ALA A 27 -3.19 -3.98 5.15
CA ALA A 27 -2.32 -2.90 4.71
C ALA A 27 -3.12 -1.93 3.85
N THR A 28 -2.77 -0.64 3.93
CA THR A 28 -3.37 0.40 3.11
C THR A 28 -2.26 1.21 2.47
N LEU A 29 -2.35 1.39 1.16
CA LEU A 29 -1.39 2.19 0.39
C LEU A 29 -1.99 3.56 0.11
N TYR A 30 -1.22 4.61 0.39
CA TYR A 30 -1.60 5.99 0.10
C TYR A 30 -0.71 6.53 -1.02
N CYS A 31 -1.32 7.18 -2.03
CA CYS A 31 -0.57 7.74 -3.14
C CYS A 31 -1.34 8.91 -3.75
N ASP A 32 -0.64 9.76 -4.50
CA ASP A 32 -1.28 10.87 -5.20
C ASP A 32 -2.07 10.37 -6.40
N THR A 33 -1.56 9.36 -7.10
CA THR A 33 -2.25 8.76 -8.23
C THR A 33 -2.21 7.25 -8.07
N ALA A 34 -3.37 6.62 -8.20
CA ALA A 34 -3.49 5.18 -7.97
C ALA A 34 -3.47 4.36 -9.26
N HIS A 35 -3.39 5.01 -10.42
CA HIS A 35 -3.60 4.31 -11.69
C HIS A 35 -2.53 3.26 -11.98
N GLN A 36 -1.39 3.31 -11.32
CA GLN A 36 -0.32 2.34 -11.55
C GLN A 36 -0.07 1.43 -10.35
N LEU A 37 -0.87 1.57 -9.30
CA LEU A 37 -0.71 0.75 -8.11
C LEU A 37 -1.79 -0.31 -8.08
N HIS A 38 -1.37 -1.56 -8.07
CA HIS A 38 -2.28 -2.69 -7.99
C HIS A 38 -1.80 -3.63 -6.90
N SER A 39 -2.70 -4.04 -6.04
CA SER A 39 -2.39 -5.00 -5.00
C SER A 39 -3.59 -5.90 -4.77
N SER A 40 -3.32 -7.20 -4.67
CA SER A 40 -4.37 -8.16 -4.33
C SER A 40 -4.60 -8.22 -2.83
N TRP A 41 -3.73 -7.62 -2.03
CA TRP A 41 -3.83 -7.66 -0.57
C TRP A 41 -4.15 -6.31 0.02
N ALA A 42 -3.40 -5.27 -0.34
CA ALA A 42 -3.53 -3.95 0.25
C ALA A 42 -4.64 -3.14 -0.42
N GLN A 43 -5.32 -2.32 0.36
CA GLN A 43 -6.25 -1.33 -0.17
C GLN A 43 -5.46 -0.13 -0.65
N VAL A 44 -5.80 0.37 -1.84
CA VAL A 44 -5.13 1.54 -2.41
C VAL A 44 -6.06 2.75 -2.29
N LEU A 45 -5.58 3.80 -1.64
CA LEU A 45 -6.30 5.05 -1.49
C LEU A 45 -5.54 6.17 -2.19
N THR A 46 -6.27 6.94 -2.99
CA THR A 46 -5.69 8.08 -3.70
C THR A 46 -6.01 9.35 -2.95
N ALA A 47 -4.98 10.15 -2.69
CA ALA A 47 -5.17 11.47 -2.09
C ALA A 47 -5.54 12.45 -3.18
N GLU A 48 -6.69 13.09 -3.03
CA GLU A 48 -7.14 14.12 -3.95
C GLU A 48 -6.73 15.48 -3.46
N ARG A 49 -6.40 16.35 -4.38
CA ARG A 49 -5.99 17.71 -4.07
C ARG A 49 -6.82 18.72 -4.81
#